data_77b8fe26bd21e61e762c9a2ac4d15075
#
_entry.id   77b8fe26bd21e61e762c9a2ac4d15075
#
_cell.length_a   1.000
_cell.length_b   1.000
_cell.length_c   1.000
_cell.angle_alpha   90.00
_cell.angle_beta   90.00
_cell.angle_gamma   90.00
#
_symmetry.space_group_name_H-M   'P 1'
#
loop_
_entity.id
_entity.type
_entity.pdbx_description
1 polymer ?
#
loop_
_entity_poly.entity_id
_entity_poly.type
_entity_poly.pdbx_seq_one_letter_code
_entity_poly.pdbx_strand_id
1 'polypeptide(L)'
;MKKLMIAATAALCATVGFSLESANVVGYNTVNITKEYTLLSIAFDEVDGSAIDIQKAFPYGEGMTKGLTVSEGDNIQIMTDDGGYETYFLSNGKYGKGGSSYNEALDGKWSLMGQNAVADRKLSAGTTFWYLARAGKTTPFTLTVAGQVGTSESETYTINKQYTLIGCPYPCEVAINGGIEVTGATTGLTVSEGDNIQIMTDDGGYDTYFLSNGKYGKGGSSYNEALDGKWSLMGQNAATEDKFPVGKGAWYLSRSKTGTVKFINPITK
;
A
#
# COMPACT_ATOMS: atom_id res chain seq x y z
N MET A 1 41.13 70.68 27.62
CA MET A 1 41.26 69.31 27.09
C MET A 1 40.00 68.57 27.45
N LYS A 2 39.08 68.45 26.48
CA LYS A 2 37.77 67.74 26.65
C LYS A 2 37.95 66.31 26.20
N LYS A 3 37.78 65.35 27.10
CA LYS A 3 37.78 63.95 26.81
C LYS A 3 36.39 63.55 26.28
N LEU A 4 36.35 63.13 25.04
CA LEU A 4 35.16 62.62 24.39
C LEU A 4 35.03 61.12 24.76
N MET A 5 33.99 60.76 25.54
CA MET A 5 33.63 59.37 25.78
C MET A 5 32.72 58.92 24.65
N ILE A 6 33.18 57.98 23.86
CA ILE A 6 32.35 57.26 22.87
C ILE A 6 31.80 56.03 23.55
N ALA A 7 30.47 56.04 23.81
CA ALA A 7 29.73 54.88 24.27
C ALA A 7 29.40 54.02 23.04
N ALA A 8 30.05 52.85 22.92
CA ALA A 8 29.69 51.85 21.93
C ALA A 8 28.47 51.06 22.44
N THR A 9 27.30 51.34 21.87
CA THR A 9 26.11 50.53 22.09
C THR A 9 26.22 49.29 21.21
N ALA A 10 26.58 48.15 21.81
CA ALA A 10 26.51 46.84 21.11
C ALA A 10 25.02 46.44 21.05
N ALA A 11 24.44 46.61 19.87
CA ALA A 11 23.12 46.02 19.58
C ALA A 11 23.31 44.51 19.45
N LEU A 12 22.88 43.79 20.49
CA LEU A 12 22.79 42.34 20.47
C LEU A 12 21.57 41.98 19.61
N CYS A 13 21.78 41.75 18.31
CA CYS A 13 20.79 41.09 17.46
C CYS A 13 20.67 39.64 17.91
N ALA A 14 19.73 39.37 18.81
CA ALA A 14 19.26 38.00 19.00
C ALA A 14 18.55 37.56 17.71
N THR A 15 19.25 36.92 16.84
CA THR A 15 18.62 36.15 15.76
C THR A 15 17.90 34.98 16.43
N VAL A 16 16.59 35.15 16.66
CA VAL A 16 15.72 34.02 16.92
C VAL A 16 15.71 33.22 15.64
N GLY A 17 16.55 32.22 15.58
CA GLY A 17 16.49 31.20 14.53
C GLY A 17 15.15 30.48 14.68
N PHE A 18 14.16 30.88 13.91
CA PHE A 18 13.02 30.01 13.66
C PHE A 18 13.57 28.84 12.84
N SER A 19 13.87 27.72 13.49
CA SER A 19 13.95 26.47 12.78
C SER A 19 12.53 26.23 12.25
N LEU A 20 12.32 26.47 10.97
CA LEU A 20 11.18 25.92 10.27
C LEU A 20 11.40 24.40 10.25
N GLU A 21 10.97 23.73 11.33
CA GLU A 21 10.80 22.29 11.27
C GLU A 21 9.75 22.05 10.19
N SER A 22 10.17 21.38 9.12
CA SER A 22 9.21 20.90 8.14
C SER A 22 8.27 19.94 8.87
N ALA A 23 7.03 20.35 9.07
CA ALA A 23 6.01 19.51 9.70
C ALA A 23 5.69 18.25 8.85
N ASN A 24 6.15 18.22 7.60
CA ASN A 24 5.85 17.17 6.64
C ASN A 24 7.10 16.35 6.34
N VAL A 25 7.06 15.07 6.72
CA VAL A 25 8.04 14.08 6.28
C VAL A 25 7.59 13.56 4.93
N VAL A 26 8.38 13.78 3.88
CA VAL A 26 8.13 13.24 2.54
C VAL A 26 9.07 12.07 2.27
N GLY A 27 8.59 11.10 1.53
CA GLY A 27 9.33 9.91 1.16
C GLY A 27 8.94 9.40 -0.22
N TYR A 28 9.59 8.35 -0.64
CA TYR A 28 9.21 7.60 -1.83
C TYR A 28 9.40 6.11 -1.62
N ASN A 29 8.65 5.32 -2.34
CA ASN A 29 8.79 3.88 -2.42
C ASN A 29 8.88 3.45 -3.89
N THR A 30 9.73 2.46 -4.16
CA THR A 30 9.90 1.88 -5.48
C THR A 30 9.51 0.42 -5.47
N VAL A 31 8.72 -0.01 -6.45
CA VAL A 31 8.36 -1.42 -6.65
C VAL A 31 8.77 -1.85 -8.04
N ASN A 32 9.52 -2.94 -8.11
CA ASN A 32 9.90 -3.55 -9.39
C ASN A 32 8.72 -4.37 -9.94
N ILE A 33 8.28 -4.02 -11.13
CA ILE A 33 7.26 -4.75 -11.87
C ILE A 33 7.96 -5.73 -12.79
N THR A 34 7.96 -6.99 -12.39
CA THR A 34 8.63 -8.11 -13.10
C THR A 34 7.63 -9.14 -13.61
N LYS A 35 6.33 -8.90 -13.40
CA LYS A 35 5.24 -9.82 -13.70
C LYS A 35 4.07 -9.11 -14.33
N GLU A 36 3.20 -9.89 -14.93
CA GLU A 36 1.94 -9.42 -15.47
C GLU A 36 1.04 -8.86 -14.36
N TYR A 37 0.88 -9.58 -13.25
CA TYR A 37 0.08 -9.14 -12.10
C TYR A 37 0.95 -8.92 -10.87
N THR A 38 0.76 -7.78 -10.22
CA THR A 38 1.42 -7.46 -8.95
C THR A 38 0.40 -6.83 -8.00
N LEU A 39 0.34 -7.32 -6.77
CA LEU A 39 -0.54 -6.77 -5.75
C LEU A 39 0.21 -5.69 -4.97
N LEU A 40 -0.25 -4.46 -5.07
CA LEU A 40 0.40 -3.26 -4.54
C LEU A 40 -0.47 -2.54 -3.52
N SER A 41 0.16 -1.66 -2.74
CA SER A 41 -0.53 -0.70 -1.87
C SER A 41 0.13 0.68 -1.91
N ILE A 42 -0.65 1.72 -1.63
CA ILE A 42 -0.16 3.08 -1.43
C ILE A 42 0.32 3.22 0.01
N ALA A 43 1.53 3.77 0.20
CA ALA A 43 2.13 4.00 1.52
C ALA A 43 2.25 5.49 1.88
N PHE A 44 1.67 6.37 1.07
CA PHE A 44 1.80 7.83 1.20
C PHE A 44 0.47 8.53 0.92
N ASP A 45 0.36 9.75 1.43
CA ASP A 45 -0.67 10.72 1.08
C ASP A 45 -0.04 11.93 0.34
N GLU A 46 -0.86 12.86 -0.16
CA GLU A 46 -0.40 14.17 -0.65
C GLU A 46 0.22 14.98 0.52
N VAL A 47 1.01 16.03 0.19
CA VAL A 47 1.68 16.87 1.19
C VAL A 47 0.70 17.57 2.15
N ASP A 48 -0.54 17.75 1.75
CA ASP A 48 -1.62 18.29 2.59
C ASP A 48 -2.38 17.23 3.40
N GLY A 49 -1.93 15.96 3.33
CA GLY A 49 -2.57 14.82 3.99
C GLY A 49 -3.80 14.26 3.27
N SER A 50 -4.12 14.77 2.09
CA SER A 50 -5.20 14.22 1.26
C SER A 50 -4.74 12.98 0.48
N ALA A 51 -5.70 12.19 -0.01
CA ALA A 51 -5.41 11.05 -0.86
C ALA A 51 -4.76 11.45 -2.20
N ILE A 52 -3.77 10.70 -2.67
CA ILE A 52 -3.03 10.97 -3.90
C ILE A 52 -3.92 10.69 -5.13
N ASP A 53 -3.91 11.60 -6.10
CA ASP A 53 -4.55 11.38 -7.38
C ASP A 53 -3.87 10.24 -8.16
N ILE A 54 -4.65 9.33 -8.77
CA ILE A 54 -4.11 8.19 -9.55
C ILE A 54 -3.14 8.62 -10.66
N GLN A 55 -3.37 9.80 -11.27
CA GLN A 55 -2.49 10.35 -12.30
C GLN A 55 -1.14 10.81 -11.74
N LYS A 56 -1.10 11.23 -10.47
CA LYS A 56 0.12 11.64 -9.76
C LYS A 56 0.83 10.43 -9.15
N ALA A 57 0.08 9.48 -8.59
CA ALA A 57 0.63 8.26 -8.00
C ALA A 57 1.37 7.42 -9.07
N PHE A 58 0.80 7.35 -10.28
CA PHE A 58 1.30 6.52 -11.37
C PHE A 58 1.34 7.32 -12.69
N PRO A 59 2.22 8.34 -12.80
CA PRO A 59 2.39 9.05 -14.05
C PRO A 59 2.92 8.11 -15.13
N TYR A 60 2.49 8.28 -16.38
CA TYR A 60 3.01 7.51 -17.50
C TYR A 60 4.54 7.61 -17.58
N GLY A 61 5.22 6.48 -17.65
CA GLY A 61 6.66 6.38 -17.67
C GLY A 61 7.18 5.23 -18.54
N GLU A 62 8.50 5.10 -18.55
CA GLU A 62 9.18 4.04 -19.29
C GLU A 62 8.75 2.64 -18.79
N GLY A 63 8.56 1.71 -19.71
CA GLY A 63 8.12 0.34 -19.44
C GLY A 63 6.60 0.16 -19.34
N MET A 64 5.84 1.26 -19.18
CA MET A 64 4.39 1.20 -19.12
C MET A 64 3.77 1.14 -20.52
N THR A 65 2.70 0.37 -20.67
CA THR A 65 2.00 0.16 -21.94
C THR A 65 0.68 0.94 -21.98
N LYS A 66 0.54 1.80 -22.99
CA LYS A 66 -0.72 2.51 -23.29
C LYS A 66 -1.58 1.70 -24.25
N GLY A 67 -2.91 1.72 -24.08
CA GLY A 67 -3.86 1.01 -24.94
C GLY A 67 -5.13 1.79 -25.22
N LEU A 68 -5.89 1.33 -26.21
CA LEU A 68 -7.23 1.82 -26.49
C LEU A 68 -8.24 1.29 -25.45
N THR A 69 -7.95 0.12 -24.90
CA THR A 69 -8.85 -0.61 -24.00
C THR A 69 -8.06 -1.23 -22.84
N VAL A 70 -8.78 -1.73 -21.84
CA VAL A 70 -8.22 -2.48 -20.71
C VAL A 70 -7.46 -3.75 -21.13
N SER A 71 -7.72 -4.31 -22.32
CA SER A 71 -7.00 -5.46 -22.82
C SER A 71 -5.64 -5.12 -23.45
N GLU A 72 -5.41 -3.86 -23.78
CA GLU A 72 -4.20 -3.39 -24.49
C GLU A 72 -3.25 -2.62 -23.58
N GLY A 73 -3.78 -1.73 -22.72
CA GLY A 73 -2.98 -0.92 -21.79
C GLY A 73 -2.76 -1.58 -20.44
N ASP A 74 -1.80 -1.09 -19.69
CA ASP A 74 -1.64 -1.43 -18.28
C ASP A 74 -2.89 -1.08 -17.49
N ASN A 75 -3.18 -1.84 -16.42
CA ASN A 75 -4.38 -1.63 -15.62
C ASN A 75 -4.06 -1.50 -14.14
N ILE A 76 -4.90 -0.71 -13.46
CA ILE A 76 -5.03 -0.67 -12.01
C ILE A 76 -6.45 -1.15 -11.68
N GLN A 77 -6.57 -2.19 -10.84
CA GLN A 77 -7.86 -2.77 -10.45
C GLN A 77 -8.02 -2.65 -8.94
N ILE A 78 -8.96 -1.81 -8.53
CA ILE A 78 -9.27 -1.53 -7.12
C ILE A 78 -10.53 -2.31 -6.74
N MET A 79 -10.44 -3.13 -5.69
CA MET A 79 -11.59 -3.89 -5.20
C MET A 79 -12.66 -2.96 -4.62
N THR A 80 -13.90 -3.17 -5.01
CA THR A 80 -15.07 -2.44 -4.49
C THR A 80 -15.69 -3.16 -3.29
N ASP A 81 -16.55 -2.47 -2.55
CA ASP A 81 -17.18 -3.03 -1.35
C ASP A 81 -18.12 -4.20 -1.64
N ASP A 82 -18.70 -4.27 -2.83
CA ASP A 82 -19.51 -5.39 -3.29
C ASP A 82 -18.69 -6.60 -3.78
N GLY A 83 -17.34 -6.48 -3.78
CA GLY A 83 -16.42 -7.54 -4.20
C GLY A 83 -16.09 -7.55 -5.69
N GLY A 84 -16.58 -6.56 -6.45
CA GLY A 84 -16.18 -6.30 -7.82
C GLY A 84 -14.85 -5.53 -7.90
N TYR A 85 -14.56 -5.00 -9.09
CA TYR A 85 -13.38 -4.17 -9.34
C TYR A 85 -13.72 -2.95 -10.17
N GLU A 86 -13.27 -1.78 -9.72
CA GLU A 86 -13.07 -0.63 -10.59
C GLU A 86 -11.75 -0.83 -11.33
N THR A 87 -11.82 -0.83 -12.66
CA THR A 87 -10.65 -1.05 -13.52
C THR A 87 -10.29 0.24 -14.25
N TYR A 88 -9.10 0.72 -13.99
CA TYR A 88 -8.50 1.86 -14.68
C TYR A 88 -7.45 1.34 -15.66
N PHE A 89 -7.38 1.89 -16.88
CA PHE A 89 -6.37 1.53 -17.86
C PHE A 89 -5.59 2.75 -18.32
N LEU A 90 -4.34 2.53 -18.71
CA LEU A 90 -3.47 3.58 -19.22
C LEU A 90 -3.79 3.83 -20.70
N SER A 91 -4.45 4.96 -20.98
CA SER A 91 -4.98 5.30 -22.29
C SER A 91 -3.88 5.74 -23.27
N ASN A 92 -4.04 5.40 -24.56
CA ASN A 92 -3.24 5.93 -25.67
C ASN A 92 -3.90 7.14 -26.36
N GLY A 93 -4.88 7.75 -25.73
CA GLY A 93 -5.63 8.89 -26.27
C GLY A 93 -6.71 8.54 -27.30
N LYS A 94 -6.73 7.31 -27.81
CA LYS A 94 -7.74 6.86 -28.78
C LYS A 94 -9.02 6.41 -28.08
N TYR A 95 -10.14 6.62 -28.72
CA TYR A 95 -11.46 6.18 -28.23
C TYR A 95 -12.42 5.94 -29.39
N GLY A 96 -13.63 5.44 -29.08
CA GLY A 96 -14.62 5.07 -30.09
C GLY A 96 -14.32 3.73 -30.77
N LYS A 97 -15.16 3.33 -31.71
CA LYS A 97 -15.06 2.03 -32.39
C LYS A 97 -13.73 1.91 -33.15
N GLY A 98 -12.88 0.98 -32.74
CA GLY A 98 -11.58 0.75 -33.33
C GLY A 98 -10.59 1.92 -33.20
N GLY A 99 -10.77 2.82 -32.23
CA GLY A 99 -9.90 3.98 -32.02
C GLY A 99 -10.04 5.07 -33.09
N SER A 100 -11.26 5.24 -33.63
CA SER A 100 -11.54 6.18 -34.71
C SER A 100 -11.38 7.65 -34.33
N SER A 101 -11.33 7.96 -33.04
CA SER A 101 -11.19 9.31 -32.50
C SER A 101 -9.95 9.39 -31.60
N TYR A 102 -9.41 10.59 -31.43
CA TYR A 102 -8.26 10.85 -30.57
C TYR A 102 -8.49 12.11 -29.72
N ASN A 103 -8.09 12.01 -28.45
CA ASN A 103 -8.07 13.12 -27.51
C ASN A 103 -6.72 13.14 -26.80
N GLU A 104 -5.91 14.15 -27.07
CA GLU A 104 -4.58 14.33 -26.49
C GLU A 104 -4.62 14.38 -24.95
N ALA A 105 -5.68 14.93 -24.36
CA ALA A 105 -5.84 14.99 -22.91
C ALA A 105 -5.93 13.60 -22.23
N LEU A 106 -6.26 12.54 -22.99
CA LEU A 106 -6.31 11.16 -22.51
C LEU A 106 -5.00 10.41 -22.72
N ASP A 107 -4.11 10.88 -23.58
CA ASP A 107 -2.89 10.16 -23.93
C ASP A 107 -1.93 10.10 -22.72
N GLY A 108 -1.56 8.89 -22.33
CA GLY A 108 -0.73 8.64 -21.13
C GLY A 108 -1.45 8.92 -19.80
N LYS A 109 -2.81 8.92 -19.81
CA LYS A 109 -3.62 9.10 -18.59
C LYS A 109 -4.40 7.85 -18.24
N TRP A 110 -4.61 7.65 -16.94
CA TRP A 110 -5.52 6.62 -16.44
C TRP A 110 -6.95 7.00 -16.71
N SER A 111 -7.70 6.09 -17.30
CA SER A 111 -9.12 6.22 -17.63
C SER A 111 -9.91 5.08 -17.00
N LEU A 112 -11.08 5.36 -16.42
CA LEU A 112 -11.96 4.31 -15.92
C LEU A 112 -12.54 3.52 -17.11
N MET A 113 -12.55 2.20 -17.00
CA MET A 113 -13.13 1.32 -18.02
C MET A 113 -14.56 1.75 -18.37
N GLY A 114 -14.82 1.89 -19.67
CA GLY A 114 -16.11 2.35 -20.19
C GLY A 114 -16.27 3.87 -20.23
N GLN A 115 -15.32 4.66 -19.78
CA GLN A 115 -15.32 6.12 -19.85
C GLN A 115 -14.23 6.63 -20.80
N ASN A 116 -14.55 7.74 -21.51
CA ASN A 116 -13.59 8.44 -22.36
C ASN A 116 -13.16 9.75 -21.69
N ALA A 117 -12.73 9.64 -20.44
CA ALA A 117 -12.33 10.78 -19.61
C ALA A 117 -11.11 10.41 -18.74
N VAL A 118 -10.30 11.38 -18.39
CA VAL A 118 -9.25 11.24 -17.38
C VAL A 118 -9.93 10.86 -16.06
N ALA A 119 -9.44 9.80 -15.44
CA ALA A 119 -9.99 9.35 -14.16
C ALA A 119 -9.65 10.35 -13.04
N ASP A 120 -10.66 10.71 -12.26
CA ASP A 120 -10.53 11.43 -10.98
C ASP A 120 -10.68 10.40 -9.85
N ARG A 121 -9.62 9.65 -9.60
CA ARG A 121 -9.57 8.66 -8.53
C ARG A 121 -8.49 9.01 -7.51
N LYS A 122 -8.90 9.10 -6.26
CA LYS A 122 -8.01 9.34 -5.13
C LYS A 122 -7.65 8.01 -4.46
N LEU A 123 -6.40 7.88 -4.09
CA LEU A 123 -5.78 6.69 -3.47
C LEU A 123 -5.21 7.12 -2.12
N SER A 124 -5.87 6.76 -1.03
CA SER A 124 -5.37 7.00 0.33
C SER A 124 -4.26 6.03 0.68
N ALA A 125 -3.41 6.37 1.64
CA ALA A 125 -2.48 5.43 2.24
C ALA A 125 -3.23 4.16 2.68
N GLY A 126 -2.65 2.99 2.38
CA GLY A 126 -3.29 1.69 2.58
C GLY A 126 -4.19 1.22 1.42
N THR A 127 -4.57 2.08 0.46
CA THR A 127 -5.32 1.60 -0.72
C THR A 127 -4.54 0.50 -1.42
N THR A 128 -5.18 -0.67 -1.57
CA THR A 128 -4.59 -1.87 -2.16
C THR A 128 -5.27 -2.20 -3.48
N PHE A 129 -4.47 -2.58 -4.48
CA PHE A 129 -4.95 -2.80 -5.84
C PHE A 129 -4.05 -3.77 -6.60
N TRP A 130 -4.61 -4.39 -7.62
CA TRP A 130 -3.84 -5.12 -8.62
C TRP A 130 -3.30 -4.14 -9.67
N TYR A 131 -2.01 -4.22 -9.94
CA TYR A 131 -1.37 -3.64 -11.11
C TYR A 131 -1.16 -4.73 -12.14
N LEU A 132 -1.75 -4.58 -13.32
CA LEU A 132 -1.55 -5.45 -14.47
C LEU A 132 -0.65 -4.74 -15.47
N ALA A 133 0.59 -5.21 -15.61
CA ALA A 133 1.57 -4.71 -16.56
C ALA A 133 1.56 -5.55 -17.84
N ARG A 134 1.13 -4.99 -18.97
CA ARG A 134 1.06 -5.71 -20.25
C ARG A 134 2.43 -6.19 -20.71
N ALA A 135 3.48 -5.38 -20.51
CA ALA A 135 4.86 -5.72 -20.86
C ALA A 135 5.71 -6.17 -19.67
N GLY A 136 5.22 -6.07 -18.43
CA GLY A 136 6.03 -6.26 -17.22
C GLY A 136 6.74 -7.61 -17.13
N LYS A 137 6.18 -8.65 -17.71
CA LYS A 137 6.81 -9.99 -17.76
C LYS A 137 8.01 -10.04 -18.72
N THR A 138 7.96 -9.30 -19.82
CA THR A 138 9.01 -9.29 -20.86
C THR A 138 9.94 -8.10 -20.75
N THR A 139 9.45 -7.00 -20.19
CA THR A 139 10.20 -5.73 -20.01
C THR A 139 9.94 -5.23 -18.61
N PRO A 140 10.70 -5.71 -17.61
CA PRO A 140 10.57 -5.22 -16.23
C PRO A 140 10.82 -3.73 -16.14
N PHE A 141 10.07 -3.05 -15.26
CA PHE A 141 10.22 -1.63 -14.97
C PHE A 141 9.93 -1.34 -13.51
N THR A 142 10.20 -0.11 -13.09
CA THR A 142 10.02 0.33 -11.70
C THR A 142 8.90 1.35 -11.60
N LEU A 143 7.96 1.11 -10.70
CA LEU A 143 7.00 2.11 -10.25
C LEU A 143 7.55 2.83 -9.02
N THR A 144 7.45 4.15 -9.02
CA THR A 144 7.83 4.98 -7.86
C THR A 144 6.63 5.79 -7.42
N VAL A 145 6.25 5.66 -6.16
CA VAL A 145 5.23 6.49 -5.51
C VAL A 145 5.92 7.34 -4.46
N ALA A 146 5.66 8.64 -4.48
CA ALA A 146 6.20 9.58 -3.53
C ALA A 146 5.06 10.40 -2.90
N GLY A 147 5.25 10.83 -1.66
CA GLY A 147 4.26 11.63 -0.95
C GLY A 147 4.65 11.89 0.49
N GLN A 148 3.70 12.36 1.27
CA GLN A 148 3.85 12.57 2.70
C GLN A 148 3.69 11.25 3.45
N VAL A 149 4.55 11.04 4.44
CA VAL A 149 4.43 9.94 5.39
C VAL A 149 3.29 10.22 6.35
N GLY A 150 2.36 9.27 6.48
CA GLY A 150 1.26 9.37 7.43
C GLY A 150 1.77 9.43 8.88
N THR A 151 1.18 10.35 9.67
CA THR A 151 1.53 10.56 11.08
C THR A 151 0.56 9.86 12.05
N SER A 152 -0.49 9.23 11.54
CA SER A 152 -1.44 8.45 12.34
C SER A 152 -0.72 7.32 13.08
N GLU A 153 -1.03 7.10 14.35
CA GLU A 153 -0.46 6.01 15.15
C GLU A 153 -0.85 4.63 14.61
N SER A 154 -1.97 4.54 13.91
CA SER A 154 -2.45 3.31 13.31
C SER A 154 -3.47 3.58 12.20
N GLU A 155 -3.58 2.61 11.27
CA GLU A 155 -4.62 2.57 10.23
C GLU A 155 -5.40 1.27 10.32
N THR A 156 -6.72 1.34 10.09
CA THR A 156 -7.62 0.20 10.34
C THR A 156 -8.45 -0.12 9.11
N TYR A 157 -8.44 -1.40 8.73
CA TYR A 157 -9.32 -1.97 7.71
C TYR A 157 -10.52 -2.64 8.37
N THR A 158 -11.72 -2.32 7.91
CA THR A 158 -12.93 -3.03 8.31
C THR A 158 -13.09 -4.31 7.49
N ILE A 159 -13.29 -5.42 8.17
CA ILE A 159 -13.52 -6.72 7.54
C ILE A 159 -15.03 -7.01 7.59
N ASN A 160 -15.65 -7.05 6.42
CA ASN A 160 -17.08 -7.30 6.26
C ASN A 160 -17.38 -8.43 5.26
N LYS A 161 -16.34 -9.10 4.77
CA LYS A 161 -16.40 -10.19 3.79
C LYS A 161 -15.26 -11.18 4.00
N GLN A 162 -15.38 -12.34 3.35
CA GLN A 162 -14.40 -13.42 3.50
C GLN A 162 -12.99 -13.01 2.98
N TYR A 163 -12.92 -12.33 1.85
CA TYR A 163 -11.67 -11.88 1.26
C TYR A 163 -11.65 -10.35 1.21
N THR A 164 -10.61 -9.76 1.77
CA THR A 164 -10.38 -8.31 1.76
C THR A 164 -8.94 -8.04 1.35
N LEU A 165 -8.73 -7.06 0.47
CA LEU A 165 -7.38 -6.57 0.18
C LEU A 165 -6.93 -5.64 1.31
N ILE A 166 -5.76 -5.90 1.85
CA ILE A 166 -5.09 -5.06 2.85
C ILE A 166 -3.70 -4.69 2.37
N GLY A 167 -3.18 -3.54 2.78
CA GLY A 167 -1.84 -3.09 2.43
C GLY A 167 -1.20 -2.29 3.55
N CYS A 168 0.12 -2.26 3.62
CA CYS A 168 0.81 -1.44 4.59
C CYS A 168 0.63 0.05 4.23
N PRO A 169 0.01 0.86 5.11
CA PRO A 169 -0.20 2.29 4.87
C PRO A 169 1.05 3.14 5.16
N TYR A 170 2.16 2.52 5.55
CA TYR A 170 3.40 3.20 5.95
C TYR A 170 4.55 2.85 5.01
N PRO A 171 5.49 3.80 4.77
CA PRO A 171 6.66 3.58 3.91
C PRO A 171 7.79 2.81 4.62
N CYS A 172 7.45 1.92 5.51
CA CYS A 172 8.35 1.05 6.23
C CYS A 172 7.69 -0.31 6.47
N GLU A 173 8.51 -1.33 6.67
CA GLU A 173 8.01 -2.67 6.98
C GLU A 173 7.34 -2.71 8.36
N VAL A 174 6.22 -3.39 8.45
CA VAL A 174 5.47 -3.60 9.69
C VAL A 174 5.58 -5.06 10.12
N ALA A 175 6.03 -5.31 11.36
CA ALA A 175 6.11 -6.67 11.88
C ALA A 175 4.71 -7.34 11.85
N ILE A 176 4.60 -8.54 11.30
CA ILE A 176 3.33 -9.26 11.22
C ILE A 176 2.81 -9.56 12.63
N ASN A 177 3.68 -10.02 13.53
CA ASN A 177 3.36 -10.12 14.95
C ASN A 177 3.74 -8.84 15.70
N GLY A 178 2.78 -8.23 16.38
CA GLY A 178 2.96 -7.01 17.18
C GLY A 178 2.87 -5.68 16.40
N GLY A 179 2.86 -5.72 15.08
CA GLY A 179 2.62 -4.56 14.22
C GLY A 179 1.26 -4.63 13.50
N ILE A 180 0.65 -5.83 13.44
CA ILE A 180 -0.70 -6.04 12.90
C ILE A 180 -1.57 -6.60 14.02
N GLU A 181 -2.57 -5.83 14.44
CA GLU A 181 -3.59 -6.23 15.40
C GLU A 181 -4.88 -6.60 14.68
N VAL A 182 -5.60 -7.61 15.16
CA VAL A 182 -6.88 -8.05 14.61
C VAL A 182 -7.93 -8.16 15.68
N THR A 183 -9.18 -7.82 15.32
CA THR A 183 -10.35 -8.05 16.18
C THR A 183 -11.37 -8.87 15.44
N GLY A 184 -12.15 -9.71 16.16
CA GLY A 184 -13.13 -10.58 15.54
C GLY A 184 -12.53 -11.70 14.68
N ALA A 185 -11.22 -11.89 14.74
CA ALA A 185 -10.50 -12.90 13.98
C ALA A 185 -10.67 -14.28 14.59
N THR A 186 -10.57 -15.30 13.75
CA THR A 186 -10.63 -16.72 14.14
C THR A 186 -9.22 -17.28 14.21
N THR A 187 -8.87 -17.89 15.34
CA THR A 187 -7.64 -18.67 15.47
C THR A 187 -7.87 -20.13 15.06
N GLY A 188 -6.83 -20.79 14.55
CA GLY A 188 -6.93 -22.19 14.10
C GLY A 188 -5.64 -22.97 14.28
N LEU A 189 -5.74 -24.28 14.11
CA LEU A 189 -4.57 -25.18 14.07
C LEU A 189 -3.83 -25.06 12.71
N THR A 190 -4.56 -24.71 11.67
CA THR A 190 -4.08 -24.68 10.28
C THR A 190 -4.61 -23.45 9.53
N VAL A 191 -4.05 -23.22 8.35
CA VAL A 191 -4.53 -22.19 7.40
C VAL A 191 -5.98 -22.38 6.97
N SER A 192 -6.56 -23.58 7.09
CA SER A 192 -7.96 -23.83 6.76
C SER A 192 -8.93 -23.46 7.89
N GLU A 193 -8.44 -23.31 9.11
CA GLU A 193 -9.26 -23.04 10.29
C GLU A 193 -9.14 -21.58 10.77
N GLY A 194 -7.92 -21.04 10.82
CA GLY A 194 -7.67 -19.67 11.25
C GLY A 194 -7.82 -18.64 10.12
N ASP A 195 -7.92 -17.37 10.50
CA ASP A 195 -7.81 -16.25 9.56
C ASP A 195 -6.40 -16.22 8.95
N ASN A 196 -6.28 -15.74 7.71
CA ASN A 196 -5.00 -15.75 6.99
C ASN A 196 -4.63 -14.37 6.43
N ILE A 197 -3.33 -14.09 6.39
CA ILE A 197 -2.70 -13.07 5.56
C ILE A 197 -1.92 -13.78 4.46
N GLN A 198 -2.15 -13.42 3.19
CA GLN A 198 -1.48 -14.02 2.05
C GLN A 198 -0.73 -12.93 1.27
N ILE A 199 0.58 -12.91 1.40
CA ILE A 199 1.47 -11.93 0.75
C ILE A 199 2.04 -12.55 -0.51
N MET A 200 1.89 -11.87 -1.65
CA MET A 200 2.39 -12.37 -2.94
C MET A 200 3.93 -12.34 -2.95
N THR A 201 4.53 -13.48 -3.28
CA THR A 201 5.98 -13.63 -3.41
C THR A 201 6.47 -13.20 -4.81
N ASP A 202 7.77 -12.99 -4.94
CA ASP A 202 8.35 -12.55 -6.21
C ASP A 202 8.35 -13.65 -7.30
N ASP A 203 8.18 -14.92 -6.97
CA ASP A 203 7.99 -16.03 -7.89
C ASP A 203 6.53 -16.23 -8.33
N GLY A 204 5.56 -15.50 -7.71
CA GLY A 204 4.13 -15.54 -8.04
C GLY A 204 3.31 -16.47 -7.17
N GLY A 205 3.93 -17.08 -6.16
CA GLY A 205 3.25 -17.78 -5.09
C GLY A 205 2.74 -16.84 -4.00
N TYR A 206 2.44 -17.41 -2.84
CA TYR A 206 2.01 -16.66 -1.65
C TYR A 206 2.68 -17.23 -0.41
N ASP A 207 3.28 -16.36 0.37
CA ASP A 207 3.54 -16.64 1.78
C ASP A 207 2.22 -16.48 2.53
N THR A 208 1.78 -17.58 3.15
CA THR A 208 0.51 -17.63 3.86
C THR A 208 0.75 -17.73 5.36
N TYR A 209 0.32 -16.70 6.07
CA TYR A 209 0.36 -16.65 7.53
C TYR A 209 -1.04 -16.91 8.06
N PHE A 210 -1.18 -17.75 9.06
CA PHE A 210 -2.46 -18.01 9.73
C PHE A 210 -2.40 -17.64 11.20
N LEU A 211 -3.53 -17.21 11.74
CA LEU A 211 -3.65 -16.87 13.16
C LEU A 211 -3.80 -18.16 13.97
N SER A 212 -2.74 -18.52 14.69
CA SER A 212 -2.64 -19.78 15.42
C SER A 212 -3.49 -19.78 16.71
N ASN A 213 -4.05 -20.94 17.08
CA ASN A 213 -4.66 -21.21 18.37
C ASN A 213 -3.71 -21.89 19.37
N GLY A 214 -2.40 -21.82 19.15
CA GLY A 214 -1.36 -22.42 19.98
C GLY A 214 -1.20 -23.93 19.80
N LYS A 215 -2.13 -24.61 19.13
CA LYS A 215 -2.04 -26.06 18.90
C LYS A 215 -1.17 -26.39 17.69
N TYR A 216 -0.48 -27.51 17.76
CA TYR A 216 0.36 -28.03 16.67
C TYR A 216 0.46 -29.55 16.73
N GLY A 217 1.11 -30.14 15.70
CA GLY A 217 1.21 -31.60 15.59
C GLY A 217 -0.06 -32.25 15.05
N LYS A 218 -0.03 -33.58 14.91
CA LYS A 218 -1.14 -34.33 14.31
C LYS A 218 -2.42 -34.16 15.14
N GLY A 219 -3.46 -33.53 14.52
CA GLY A 219 -4.73 -33.27 15.18
C GLY A 219 -4.66 -32.33 16.39
N GLY A 220 -3.63 -31.47 16.47
CA GLY A 220 -3.48 -30.53 17.59
C GLY A 220 -3.11 -31.20 18.91
N SER A 221 -2.32 -32.28 18.84
CA SER A 221 -1.94 -33.08 20.03
C SER A 221 -1.01 -32.35 21.01
N SER A 222 -0.41 -31.26 20.59
CA SER A 222 0.53 -30.44 21.39
C SER A 222 0.02 -28.99 21.45
N TYR A 223 0.45 -28.26 22.47
CA TYR A 223 0.12 -26.85 22.66
C TYR A 223 1.36 -26.05 23.05
N ASN A 224 1.49 -24.87 22.48
CA ASN A 224 2.51 -23.89 22.81
C ASN A 224 1.86 -22.52 22.99
N GLU A 225 1.85 -22.00 24.21
CA GLU A 225 1.30 -20.70 24.56
C GLU A 225 1.93 -19.54 23.75
N ALA A 226 3.21 -19.65 23.39
CA ALA A 226 3.90 -18.64 22.60
C ALA A 226 3.35 -18.53 21.16
N LEU A 227 2.56 -19.49 20.70
CA LEU A 227 1.88 -19.48 19.39
C LEU A 227 0.43 -19.01 19.47
N ASP A 228 -0.19 -19.04 20.65
CA ASP A 228 -1.61 -18.72 20.78
C ASP A 228 -1.88 -17.24 20.47
N GLY A 229 -2.79 -16.99 19.54
CA GLY A 229 -3.07 -15.65 19.04
C GLY A 229 -1.93 -15.01 18.22
N LYS A 230 -0.95 -15.82 17.75
CA LYS A 230 0.15 -15.33 16.92
C LYS A 230 -0.01 -15.77 15.46
N TRP A 231 0.49 -14.95 14.56
CA TRP A 231 0.64 -15.30 13.16
C TRP A 231 1.81 -16.28 13.00
N SER A 232 1.55 -17.35 12.29
CA SER A 232 2.52 -18.41 11.98
C SER A 232 2.54 -18.65 10.48
N LEU A 233 3.73 -18.78 9.90
CA LEU A 233 3.88 -19.10 8.48
C LEU A 233 3.42 -20.56 8.26
N MET A 234 2.67 -20.79 7.19
CA MET A 234 2.18 -22.11 6.82
C MET A 234 3.33 -23.14 6.76
N GLY A 235 3.14 -24.25 7.45
CA GLY A 235 4.17 -25.31 7.57
C GLY A 235 5.19 -25.11 8.69
N GLN A 236 5.12 -24.00 9.43
CA GLN A 236 5.94 -23.76 10.62
C GLN A 236 5.13 -23.89 11.90
N ASN A 237 5.80 -24.31 12.98
CA ASN A 237 5.22 -24.40 14.34
C ASN A 237 5.86 -23.32 15.23
N ALA A 238 6.00 -22.11 14.71
CA ALA A 238 6.58 -20.96 15.39
C ALA A 238 5.84 -19.68 15.03
N ALA A 239 5.77 -18.74 15.95
CA ALA A 239 5.34 -17.38 15.64
C ALA A 239 6.31 -16.78 14.61
N THR A 240 5.77 -16.14 13.56
CA THR A 240 6.65 -15.56 12.56
C THR A 240 7.32 -14.27 13.06
N GLU A 241 8.56 -14.06 12.65
CA GLU A 241 9.30 -12.80 12.82
C GLU A 241 9.25 -11.94 11.53
N ASP A 242 8.55 -12.42 10.51
CA ASP A 242 8.44 -11.75 9.23
C ASP A 242 7.72 -10.42 9.34
N LYS A 243 7.97 -9.58 8.35
CA LYS A 243 7.38 -8.26 8.23
C LYS A 243 6.53 -8.15 6.98
N PHE A 244 5.48 -7.35 7.07
CA PHE A 244 4.68 -6.95 5.94
C PHE A 244 5.48 -5.96 5.08
N PRO A 245 5.71 -6.25 3.77
CA PRO A 245 6.60 -5.45 2.93
C PRO A 245 5.99 -4.10 2.55
N VAL A 246 6.85 -3.10 2.38
CA VAL A 246 6.45 -1.75 1.92
C VAL A 246 5.91 -1.80 0.49
N GLY A 247 4.79 -1.10 0.26
CA GLY A 247 4.19 -0.95 -1.08
C GLY A 247 3.57 -2.23 -1.65
N LYS A 248 3.62 -3.33 -0.92
CA LYS A 248 2.94 -4.58 -1.28
C LYS A 248 1.55 -4.64 -0.66
N GLY A 249 0.63 -5.25 -1.38
CA GLY A 249 -0.68 -5.64 -0.86
C GLY A 249 -0.70 -7.12 -0.45
N ALA A 250 -1.75 -7.50 0.26
CA ALA A 250 -2.03 -8.88 0.64
C ALA A 250 -3.53 -9.16 0.61
N TRP A 251 -3.88 -10.43 0.51
CA TRP A 251 -5.20 -10.91 0.86
C TRP A 251 -5.30 -11.16 2.35
N TYR A 252 -6.35 -10.63 2.96
CA TYR A 252 -6.82 -11.07 4.26
C TYR A 252 -8.02 -12.00 4.08
N LEU A 253 -7.90 -13.24 4.52
CA LEU A 253 -8.99 -14.21 4.52
C LEU A 253 -9.56 -14.30 5.92
N SER A 254 -10.78 -13.79 6.12
CA SER A 254 -11.51 -13.87 7.37
C SER A 254 -12.44 -15.08 7.39
N ARG A 255 -12.37 -15.87 8.44
CA ARG A 255 -13.30 -16.99 8.69
C ARG A 255 -14.64 -16.50 9.24
N SER A 256 -14.59 -15.50 10.12
CA SER A 256 -15.80 -14.88 10.70
C SER A 256 -16.52 -13.93 9.74
N LYS A 257 -15.81 -13.41 8.71
CA LYS A 257 -16.27 -12.38 7.76
C LYS A 257 -16.60 -11.03 8.41
N THR A 258 -16.14 -10.82 9.64
CA THR A 258 -16.32 -9.58 10.40
C THR A 258 -15.10 -9.30 11.23
N GLY A 259 -14.88 -8.01 11.58
CA GLY A 259 -13.78 -7.60 12.45
C GLY A 259 -12.99 -6.45 11.87
N THR A 260 -11.77 -6.30 12.36
CA THR A 260 -10.83 -5.29 11.88
C THR A 260 -9.42 -5.85 11.77
N VAL A 261 -8.65 -5.30 10.82
CA VAL A 261 -7.20 -5.45 10.73
C VAL A 261 -6.60 -4.06 10.89
N LYS A 262 -5.72 -3.89 11.89
CA LYS A 262 -5.12 -2.62 12.24
C LYS A 262 -3.61 -2.71 12.12
N PHE A 263 -3.03 -1.84 11.30
CA PHE A 263 -1.59 -1.66 11.21
C PHE A 263 -1.14 -0.59 12.19
N ILE A 264 -0.17 -0.92 13.02
CA ILE A 264 0.47 0.02 13.97
C ILE A 264 1.63 0.71 13.27
N ASN A 265 1.66 2.03 13.35
CA ASN A 265 2.74 2.82 12.75
C ASN A 265 4.06 2.62 13.49
N PRO A 266 5.09 2.02 12.88
CA PRO A 266 6.36 1.81 13.55
C PRO A 266 7.23 3.09 13.63
N ILE A 267 6.87 4.16 12.92
CA ILE A 267 7.63 5.43 12.86
C ILE A 267 7.26 6.34 14.05
N THR A 268 6.05 6.23 14.58
CA THR A 268 5.55 7.09 15.66
C THR A 268 5.83 6.54 17.07
N LYS A 269 6.52 5.42 17.19
CA LYS A 269 6.87 4.79 18.48
C LYS A 269 8.17 5.33 19.06
#